data_5b101f4dc2e54d4de259c59ab03db271
#
_entry.id   5b101f4dc2e54d4de259c59ab03db271
#
_cell.length_a   1.000
_cell.length_b   1.000
_cell.length_c   1.000
_cell.angle_alpha   90.00
_cell.angle_beta   90.00
_cell.angle_gamma   90.00
#
_symmetry.space_group_name_H-M   'P 1'
#
loop_
_entity.id
_entity.type
_entity.pdbx_description
1 polymer ?
#
loop_
_entity_poly.entity_id
_entity_poly.type
_entity_poly.pdbx_seq_one_letter_code
_entity_poly.pdbx_strand_id
1 'polypeptide(L)' 'MSLMRVFITVNAEGTIALPLNIRREAGLKHGQLLVLRIIGAGKQKKLVLSARNNTR' A
#
# COMPACT_ATOMS: atom_id res chain seq x y z
N MET A 1 11.47 15.69 3.11
CA MET A 1 10.37 14.74 2.92
C MET A 1 10.04 14.62 1.46
N SER A 2 9.90 13.41 0.99
CA SER A 2 9.59 13.24 -0.41
C SER A 2 8.13 12.83 -0.57
N LEU A 3 7.57 13.23 -1.68
CA LEU A 3 6.19 12.94 -2.01
C LEU A 3 6.17 12.13 -3.28
N MET A 4 5.77 10.88 -3.15
CA MET A 4 5.71 9.99 -4.29
C MET A 4 4.28 9.75 -4.69
N ARG A 5 4.08 9.72 -5.98
CA ARG A 5 2.76 9.47 -6.53
C ARG A 5 2.88 8.51 -7.68
N VAL A 6 2.18 7.41 -7.62
CA VAL A 6 2.17 6.45 -8.71
C VAL A 6 0.73 6.02 -8.94
N PHE A 7 0.47 5.58 -10.14
CA PHE A 7 -0.83 5.02 -10.48
C PHE A 7 -0.67 3.53 -10.62
N ILE A 8 -1.54 2.79 -9.96
CA ILE A 8 -1.54 1.35 -10.07
C ILE A 8 -2.96 0.91 -10.41
N THR A 9 -3.05 -0.25 -11.00
CA THR A 9 -4.33 -0.76 -11.46
C THR A 9 -4.65 -2.04 -10.72
N VAL A 10 -5.91 -2.17 -10.32
CA VAL A 10 -6.39 -3.42 -9.74
C VAL A 10 -6.71 -4.35 -10.89
N ASN A 11 -6.10 -5.53 -10.88
CA ASN A 11 -6.34 -6.48 -11.96
C ASN A 11 -7.64 -7.27 -11.70
N ALA A 12 -7.97 -8.15 -12.64
CA ALA A 12 -9.26 -8.83 -12.58
C ALA A 12 -9.40 -9.72 -11.35
N GLU A 13 -8.29 -10.15 -10.78
CA GLU A 13 -8.32 -11.01 -9.61
C GLU A 13 -8.35 -10.23 -8.31
N GLY A 14 -8.34 -8.92 -8.40
CA GLY A 14 -8.38 -8.10 -7.20
C GLY A 14 -7.04 -7.82 -6.59
N THR A 15 -5.97 -8.14 -7.26
CA THR A 15 -4.64 -7.88 -6.75
C THR A 15 -4.05 -6.64 -7.42
N ILE A 16 -3.06 -6.07 -6.77
CA ILE A 16 -2.31 -4.96 -7.32
C ILE A 16 -0.83 -5.28 -7.19
N ALA A 17 -0.04 -4.69 -8.05
CA ALA A 17 1.40 -4.83 -7.98
C ALA A 17 1.99 -3.51 -7.48
N LEU A 18 2.78 -3.60 -6.44
CA LEU A 18 3.47 -2.41 -5.92
C LEU A 18 4.77 -2.24 -6.68
N PRO A 19 4.99 -1.09 -7.30
CA PRO A 19 6.24 -0.86 -8.01
C PRO A 19 7.44 -0.94 -7.09
N LEU A 20 8.57 -1.29 -7.68
CA LEU A 20 9.77 -1.47 -6.88
C LEU A 20 10.17 -0.21 -6.14
N ASN A 21 10.04 0.93 -6.80
CA ASN A 21 10.43 2.18 -6.14
C ASN A 21 9.55 2.47 -4.93
N ILE A 22 8.27 2.12 -5.00
CA ILE A 22 7.38 2.30 -3.86
C ILE A 22 7.77 1.36 -2.73
N ARG A 23 8.07 0.11 -3.08
CA ARG A 23 8.45 -0.86 -2.05
C ARG A 23 9.73 -0.44 -1.33
N ARG A 24 10.68 0.11 -2.08
CA ARG A 24 11.92 0.59 -1.48
C ARG A 24 11.69 1.79 -0.58
N GLU A 25 10.91 2.74 -1.08
CA GLU A 25 10.68 3.97 -0.33
C GLU A 25 9.95 3.66 0.97
N ALA A 26 9.02 2.73 0.95
CA ALA A 26 8.25 2.38 2.14
C ALA A 26 8.95 1.33 3.00
N GLY A 27 10.06 0.78 2.52
CA GLY A 27 10.77 -0.22 3.30
C GLY A 27 10.08 -1.56 3.38
N LEU A 28 9.31 -1.91 2.37
CA LEU A 28 8.55 -3.15 2.38
C LEU A 28 9.42 -4.29 1.92
N LYS A 29 9.30 -5.41 2.62
CA LYS A 29 10.11 -6.58 2.32
C LYS A 29 9.21 -7.72 1.88
N HIS A 30 9.83 -8.65 1.20
CA HIS A 30 9.11 -9.84 0.75
C HIS A 30 8.52 -10.58 1.96
N GLY A 31 7.25 -10.95 1.83
CA GLY A 31 6.59 -11.70 2.89
C GLY A 31 6.12 -10.88 4.06
N GLN A 32 6.31 -9.58 4.00
CA GLN A 32 5.90 -8.73 5.10
C GLN A 32 4.39 -8.57 5.13
N LEU A 33 3.84 -8.54 6.33
CA LEU A 33 2.41 -8.30 6.49
C LEU A 33 2.11 -6.82 6.34
N LEU A 34 1.05 -6.54 5.64
CA LEU A 34 0.59 -5.17 5.48
C LEU A 34 -0.81 -5.05 6.04
N VAL A 35 -1.10 -3.89 6.59
CA VAL A 35 -2.43 -3.57 7.06
C VAL A 35 -3.06 -2.61 6.07
N LEU A 36 -4.23 -2.97 5.58
CA LEU A 36 -4.96 -2.14 4.66
C LEU A 36 -6.17 -1.58 5.38
N ARG A 37 -6.31 -0.28 5.34
CA ARG A 37 -7.41 0.39 6.00
C ARG A 37 -8.15 1.26 5.01
N ILE A 38 -9.46 1.34 5.20
CA ILE A 38 -10.30 2.22 4.41
C ILE A 38 -10.74 3.34 5.32
N ILE A 39 -10.47 4.56 4.93
CA ILE A 39 -10.89 5.72 5.70
C ILE A 39 -11.72 6.62 4.80
N GLY A 40 -12.61 7.37 5.42
CA GLY A 40 -13.50 8.24 4.69
C GLY A 40 -14.84 7.59 4.44
N ALA A 41 -15.70 8.33 3.77
CA ALA A 41 -17.06 7.86 3.51
C ALA A 41 -17.47 8.28 2.12
N GLY A 42 -18.44 7.53 1.56
CA GLY A 42 -18.97 7.85 0.26
C GLY A 42 -17.91 7.82 -0.81
N LYS A 43 -17.85 8.88 -1.58
CA LYS A 43 -16.90 8.98 -2.67
C LYS A 43 -15.53 9.45 -2.21
N GLN A 44 -15.38 9.74 -0.93
CA GLN A 44 -14.12 10.24 -0.40
C GLN A 44 -13.30 9.15 0.28
N LYS A 45 -13.55 7.92 -0.05
CA LYS A 45 -12.84 6.82 0.57
C LYS A 45 -11.40 6.76 0.11
N LYS A 46 -10.53 6.42 1.03
CA LYS A 46 -9.11 6.26 0.73
C LYS A 46 -8.63 4.94 1.27
N LEU A 47 -7.71 4.34 0.57
CA LEU A 47 -7.04 3.14 1.05
C LEU A 47 -5.69 3.55 1.61
N VAL A 48 -5.42 3.09 2.83
CA VAL A 48 -4.15 3.36 3.48
C VAL A 48 -3.46 2.03 3.73
N LEU A 49 -2.28 1.88 3.21
CA LEU A 49 -1.51 0.67 3.31
C LEU A 49 -0.33 0.93 4.23
N SER A 50 -0.24 0.14 5.29
CA SER A 50 0.83 0.31 6.26
C SER A 50 1.55 -0.99 6.47
N ALA A 51 2.85 -0.90 6.69
CA ALA A 51 3.63 -2.08 7.03
C ALA A 51 3.36 -2.45 8.48
N ARG A 52 3.11 -3.71 8.71
CA ARG A 52 2.89 -4.18 10.06
C ARG A 52 4.21 -4.61 10.66
N ASN A 53 4.47 -4.10 11.84
CA ASN A 53 5.68 -4.44 12.54
C ASN A 53 5.48 -5.75 13.27
N ASN A 54 6.38 -6.68 13.03
CA ASN A 54 6.25 -7.99 13.62
C ASN A 54 7.10 -8.19 14.81
N THR A 55 7.43 -7.15 15.48
CA THR A 55 8.20 -7.37 16.67
C THR A 55 7.34 -7.99 17.72
N ARG A 56 7.95 -8.68 18.47
CA ARG A 56 7.23 -9.34 19.47
C ARG A 56 7.95 -9.43 20.60
#